data_bb3f5a39138e83ad7692a200d2a8e69b
#
_entry.id   bb3f5a39138e83ad7692a200d2a8e69b
#
_cell.length_a   1.000
_cell.length_b   1.000
_cell.length_c   1.000
_cell.angle_alpha   90.00
_cell.angle_beta   90.00
_cell.angle_gamma   90.00
#
_symmetry.space_group_name_H-M   'P 1'
#
loop_
_entity.id
_entity.type
_entity.pdbx_description
1 polymer ?
#
loop_
_entity_poly.entity_id
_entity_poly.type
_entity_poly.pdbx_seq_one_letter_code
_entity_poly.pdbx_strand_id
1 'polypeptide(L)'
;MIVNDRLDGFTFPGLIKVSDAALRMARDFGDFLRHEQPDGDWIVCFDWADSRQMRFPRPSGAMQELGPGFDLAAYERKDVPDEVMQTIDGVAFTIKVPSRVWLNSAQRLIDVDPSTGSGLALR
;
A
#
# COMPACT_ATOMS: atom_id res chain seq x y z
N MET A 1 -17.16 -10.88 22.38
CA MET A 1 -17.12 -10.02 21.18
C MET A 1 -16.59 -10.83 20.00
N ILE A 2 -17.29 -10.77 18.90
CA ILE A 2 -16.83 -11.42 17.67
C ILE A 2 -15.89 -10.48 16.95
N VAL A 3 -14.65 -10.91 16.73
CA VAL A 3 -13.69 -10.17 15.94
C VAL A 3 -13.84 -10.63 14.49
N ASN A 4 -14.01 -9.69 13.58
CA ASN A 4 -14.08 -10.00 12.16
C ASN A 4 -12.67 -10.01 11.58
N ASP A 5 -12.03 -11.19 11.59
CA ASP A 5 -10.65 -11.34 11.13
C ASP A 5 -10.47 -10.98 9.66
N ARG A 6 -11.55 -11.05 8.85
CA ARG A 6 -11.50 -10.65 7.45
C ARG A 6 -11.11 -9.20 7.25
N LEU A 7 -11.45 -8.34 8.22
CA LEU A 7 -11.21 -6.91 8.13
C LEU A 7 -9.97 -6.47 8.90
N ASP A 8 -9.29 -7.40 9.57
CA ASP A 8 -8.16 -7.07 10.44
C ASP A 8 -7.03 -6.42 9.66
N GLY A 9 -6.64 -5.23 10.11
CA GLY A 9 -5.59 -4.44 9.49
C GLY A 9 -6.02 -3.63 8.27
N PHE A 10 -7.15 -3.96 7.65
CA PHE A 10 -7.65 -3.18 6.51
C PHE A 10 -8.31 -1.89 6.97
N THR A 11 -8.13 -0.84 6.18
CA THR A 11 -8.68 0.48 6.47
C THR A 11 -9.87 0.76 5.56
N PHE A 12 -10.98 1.22 6.14
CA PHE A 12 -12.17 1.56 5.37
C PHE A 12 -11.91 2.76 4.45
N PRO A 13 -12.58 2.80 3.27
CA PRO A 13 -12.44 3.92 2.36
C PRO A 13 -12.76 5.27 3.03
N GLY A 14 -11.95 6.28 2.72
CA GLY A 14 -12.14 7.64 3.21
C GLY A 14 -11.41 7.97 4.50
N LEU A 15 -10.95 6.96 5.25
CA LEU A 15 -10.20 7.21 6.48
C LEU A 15 -8.77 7.66 6.23
N ILE A 16 -8.15 7.11 5.19
CA ILE A 16 -6.81 7.50 4.76
C ILE A 16 -6.88 7.82 3.28
N LYS A 17 -6.35 8.97 2.89
CA LYS A 17 -6.33 9.41 1.50
C LYS A 17 -5.06 8.96 0.82
N VAL A 18 -5.09 8.92 -0.50
CA VAL A 18 -3.95 8.55 -1.34
C VAL A 18 -3.66 9.73 -2.25
N SER A 19 -2.40 10.19 -2.29
CA SER A 19 -2.00 11.28 -3.18
C SER A 19 -2.06 10.83 -4.64
N ASP A 20 -2.08 11.80 -5.56
CA ASP A 20 -2.06 11.50 -6.99
C ASP A 20 -0.79 10.72 -7.37
N ALA A 21 0.35 11.07 -6.77
CA ALA A 21 1.61 10.39 -7.03
C ALA A 21 1.57 8.93 -6.55
N ALA A 22 1.04 8.70 -5.34
CA ALA A 22 0.90 7.34 -4.80
C ALA A 22 -0.11 6.52 -5.62
N LEU A 23 -1.20 7.14 -6.05
CA LEU A 23 -2.20 6.48 -6.89
C LEU A 23 -1.61 6.07 -8.24
N ARG A 24 -0.75 6.92 -8.82
CA ARG A 24 -0.06 6.62 -10.06
C ARG A 24 0.87 5.41 -9.90
N MET A 25 1.59 5.33 -8.78
CA MET A 25 2.43 4.17 -8.47
C MET A 25 1.59 2.89 -8.37
N ALA A 26 0.43 2.97 -7.72
CA ALA A 26 -0.47 1.83 -7.62
C ALA A 26 -1.00 1.40 -8.99
N ARG A 27 -1.33 2.36 -9.85
CA ARG A 27 -1.79 2.07 -11.22
C ARG A 27 -0.70 1.36 -12.01
N ASP A 28 0.52 1.87 -11.96
CA ASP A 28 1.63 1.29 -12.71
C ASP A 28 1.95 -0.12 -12.21
N PHE A 29 1.88 -0.34 -10.91
CA PHE A 29 2.07 -1.65 -10.32
C PHE A 29 0.95 -2.62 -10.76
N GLY A 30 -0.29 -2.16 -10.78
CA GLY A 30 -1.43 -2.95 -11.26
C GLY A 30 -1.30 -3.32 -12.73
N ASP A 31 -0.84 -2.39 -13.56
CA ASP A 31 -0.61 -2.65 -14.98
C ASP A 31 0.50 -3.69 -15.17
N PHE A 32 1.57 -3.60 -14.38
CA PHE A 32 2.64 -4.58 -14.38
C PHE A 32 2.11 -5.97 -14.03
N LEU A 33 1.28 -6.08 -12.99
CA LEU A 33 0.70 -7.36 -12.58
C LEU A 33 -0.17 -7.97 -13.69
N ARG A 34 -0.99 -7.15 -14.34
CA ARG A 34 -1.86 -7.65 -15.43
C ARG A 34 -1.03 -8.12 -16.62
N HIS A 35 0.11 -7.49 -16.86
CA HIS A 35 1.00 -7.91 -17.94
C HIS A 35 1.73 -9.21 -17.60
N GLU A 36 2.24 -9.33 -16.38
CA GLU A 36 3.05 -10.48 -15.96
C GLU A 36 2.20 -11.69 -15.58
N GLN A 37 1.00 -11.47 -15.06
CA GLN A 37 0.11 -12.53 -14.59
C GLN A 37 -1.33 -12.26 -15.04
N PRO A 38 -1.60 -12.37 -16.36
CA PRO A 38 -2.90 -11.98 -16.91
C PRO A 38 -4.06 -12.86 -16.45
N ASP A 39 -3.78 -14.06 -15.98
CA ASP A 39 -4.83 -14.98 -15.50
C ASP A 39 -5.26 -14.68 -14.07
N GLY A 40 -4.56 -13.82 -13.36
CA GLY A 40 -4.88 -13.45 -11.99
C GLY A 40 -5.84 -12.27 -11.93
N ASP A 41 -6.69 -12.28 -10.91
CA ASP A 41 -7.53 -11.13 -10.57
C ASP A 41 -6.93 -10.46 -9.33
N TRP A 42 -6.15 -9.42 -9.58
CA TRP A 42 -5.28 -8.82 -8.56
C TRP A 42 -5.81 -7.46 -8.11
N ILE A 43 -5.71 -7.22 -6.80
CA ILE A 43 -5.94 -5.92 -6.19
C ILE A 43 -4.64 -5.42 -5.62
N VAL A 44 -4.31 -4.17 -5.92
CA VAL A 44 -3.14 -3.50 -5.35
C VAL A 44 -3.43 -3.15 -3.89
N CYS A 45 -2.49 -3.42 -3.01
CA CYS A 45 -2.60 -3.07 -1.60
C CYS A 45 -1.46 -2.15 -1.21
N PHE A 46 -1.79 -1.02 -0.57
CA PHE A 46 -0.82 -0.23 0.18
C PHE A 46 -0.67 -0.90 1.53
N ASP A 47 0.42 -1.65 1.70
CA ASP A 47 0.63 -2.53 2.84
C ASP A 47 1.68 -1.95 3.78
N TRP A 48 1.28 -1.65 5.01
CA TRP A 48 2.18 -1.04 6.00
C TRP A 48 3.26 -2.00 6.44
N ALA A 49 4.49 -1.49 6.50
CA ALA A 49 5.62 -2.18 7.10
C ALA A 49 6.27 -1.27 8.15
N ASP A 50 6.51 -1.80 9.35
CA ASP A 50 7.18 -1.05 10.41
C ASP A 50 8.65 -0.79 10.07
N SER A 51 9.23 -1.62 9.23
CA SER A 51 10.60 -1.48 8.74
C SER A 51 10.66 -1.97 7.29
N ARG A 52 11.30 -1.18 6.45
CA ARG A 52 11.50 -1.52 5.04
C ARG A 52 12.99 -1.48 4.74
N GLN A 53 13.40 -2.27 3.74
CA GLN A 53 14.78 -2.28 3.29
C GLN A 53 14.83 -2.10 1.79
N MET A 54 15.79 -1.32 1.33
CA MET A 54 16.07 -1.14 -0.09
C MET A 54 17.51 -1.56 -0.37
N ARG A 55 17.68 -2.39 -1.38
CA ARG A 55 19.01 -2.75 -1.85
C ARG A 55 19.44 -1.74 -2.90
N PHE A 56 20.56 -1.08 -2.65
CA PHE A 56 21.11 -0.17 -3.64
C PHE A 56 21.65 -0.96 -4.84
N PRO A 57 21.49 -0.40 -6.05
CA PRO A 57 22.17 -0.97 -7.20
C PRO A 57 23.69 -0.82 -7.05
N ARG A 58 24.41 -1.52 -7.93
CA ARG A 58 25.86 -1.47 -7.93
C ARG A 58 26.40 -0.04 -7.81
N PRO A 59 27.62 0.13 -7.24
CA PRO A 59 28.58 -0.95 -6.92
C PRO A 59 28.40 -1.60 -5.56
N SER A 60 27.69 -0.98 -4.63
CA SER A 60 27.73 -1.45 -3.26
C SER A 60 26.87 -2.69 -3.01
N GLY A 61 25.70 -2.79 -3.66
CA GLY A 61 24.73 -3.82 -3.34
C GLY A 61 24.26 -3.83 -1.90
N ALA A 62 24.54 -2.75 -1.15
CA ALA A 62 24.25 -2.66 0.26
C ALA A 62 22.75 -2.55 0.52
N MET A 63 22.30 -3.05 1.67
CA MET A 63 20.93 -2.86 2.15
C MET A 63 20.87 -1.57 2.95
N GLN A 64 19.84 -0.79 2.69
CA GLN A 64 19.53 0.41 3.49
C GLN A 64 18.16 0.23 4.12
N GLU A 65 18.07 0.52 5.41
CA GLU A 65 16.80 0.59 6.11
C GLU A 65 16.11 1.91 5.80
N LEU A 66 14.86 1.84 5.33
CA LEU A 66 14.06 3.00 5.00
C LEU A 66 13.13 3.44 6.13
N GLY A 67 13.04 2.64 7.20
CA GLY A 67 12.09 2.88 8.27
C GLY A 67 10.66 2.51 7.87
N PRO A 68 9.66 2.95 8.65
CA PRO A 68 8.27 2.58 8.41
C PRO A 68 7.69 3.26 7.18
N GLY A 69 6.72 2.60 6.56
CA GLY A 69 6.02 3.12 5.40
C GLY A 69 5.19 2.05 4.73
N PHE A 70 4.80 2.28 3.47
CA PHE A 70 3.98 1.36 2.72
C PHE A 70 4.78 0.71 1.59
N ASP A 71 4.55 -0.58 1.40
CA ASP A 71 4.96 -1.30 0.21
C ASP A 71 3.72 -1.54 -0.66
N LEU A 72 3.91 -1.64 -1.96
CA LEU A 72 2.85 -2.07 -2.87
C LEU A 72 2.86 -3.60 -2.92
N ALA A 73 1.73 -4.19 -2.59
CA ALA A 73 1.54 -5.63 -2.61
C ALA A 73 0.39 -6.01 -3.51
N ALA A 74 0.35 -7.26 -3.95
CA ALA A 74 -0.73 -7.80 -4.76
C ALA A 74 -1.50 -8.83 -3.94
N TYR A 75 -2.81 -8.65 -3.84
CA TYR A 75 -3.71 -9.61 -3.21
C TYR A 75 -4.67 -10.13 -4.25
N GLU A 76 -5.05 -11.39 -4.14
CA GLU A 76 -6.12 -11.91 -4.97
C GLU A 76 -7.43 -11.22 -4.59
N ARG A 77 -8.24 -10.88 -5.59
CA ARG A 77 -9.50 -10.16 -5.39
C ARG A 77 -10.39 -10.85 -4.37
N LYS A 78 -10.43 -12.18 -4.38
CA LYS A 78 -11.24 -12.97 -3.46
C LYS A 78 -10.82 -12.84 -1.99
N ASP A 79 -9.56 -12.46 -1.74
CA ASP A 79 -9.01 -12.32 -0.39
C ASP A 79 -9.17 -10.91 0.17
N VAL A 80 -9.74 -9.98 -0.61
CA VAL A 80 -9.97 -8.60 -0.18
C VAL A 80 -11.47 -8.38 0.01
N PRO A 81 -11.92 -8.08 1.25
CA PRO A 81 -13.34 -7.79 1.49
C PRO A 81 -13.79 -6.57 0.70
N ASP A 82 -15.03 -6.62 0.17
CA ASP A 82 -15.58 -5.52 -0.62
C ASP A 82 -15.63 -4.21 0.19
N GLU A 83 -15.88 -4.31 1.49
CA GLU A 83 -16.02 -3.17 2.39
C GLU A 83 -14.78 -2.31 2.48
N VAL A 84 -13.60 -2.88 2.21
CA VAL A 84 -12.31 -2.19 2.33
C VAL A 84 -11.67 -1.89 0.97
N MET A 85 -12.36 -2.21 -0.10
CA MET A 85 -11.89 -1.86 -1.45
C MET A 85 -12.37 -0.49 -1.86
N GLN A 86 -11.53 0.21 -2.62
CA GLN A 86 -11.91 1.48 -3.20
C GLN A 86 -11.36 1.61 -4.61
N THR A 87 -11.99 2.45 -5.40
CA THR A 87 -11.58 2.73 -6.77
C THR A 87 -11.53 4.23 -6.95
N ILE A 88 -10.37 4.74 -7.38
CA ILE A 88 -10.18 6.16 -7.68
C ILE A 88 -9.52 6.24 -9.05
N ASP A 89 -10.12 7.01 -9.95
CA ASP A 89 -9.63 7.21 -11.32
C ASP A 89 -9.37 5.88 -12.04
N GLY A 90 -10.25 4.90 -11.81
CA GLY A 90 -10.15 3.59 -12.43
C GLY A 90 -9.16 2.62 -11.79
N VAL A 91 -8.47 3.05 -10.73
CA VAL A 91 -7.51 2.21 -10.01
C VAL A 91 -8.19 1.59 -8.79
N ALA A 92 -8.28 0.25 -8.77
CA ALA A 92 -8.83 -0.49 -7.64
C ALA A 92 -7.71 -0.85 -6.67
N PHE A 93 -7.89 -0.52 -5.40
CA PHE A 93 -6.88 -0.79 -4.39
C PHE A 93 -7.51 -0.94 -3.00
N THR A 94 -6.70 -1.40 -2.05
CA THR A 94 -7.05 -1.41 -0.64
C THR A 94 -5.86 -0.90 0.18
N ILE A 95 -6.10 -0.57 1.43
CA ILE A 95 -5.07 -0.07 2.35
C ILE A 95 -5.06 -0.98 3.58
N LYS A 96 -3.88 -1.49 3.91
CA LYS A 96 -3.71 -2.34 5.09
C LYS A 96 -2.68 -1.70 6.01
N VAL A 97 -3.16 -1.11 7.10
CA VAL A 97 -2.32 -0.45 8.10
C VAL A 97 -2.94 -0.63 9.48
N PRO A 98 -2.15 -1.06 10.47
CA PRO A 98 -2.68 -1.24 11.83
C PRO A 98 -3.20 0.08 12.41
N SER A 99 -4.32 0.01 13.13
CA SER A 99 -4.92 1.21 13.73
C SER A 99 -3.96 1.93 14.69
N ARG A 100 -3.06 1.19 15.35
CA ARG A 100 -2.04 1.80 16.23
C ARG A 100 -1.16 2.82 15.53
N VAL A 101 -1.03 2.71 14.20
CA VAL A 101 -0.16 3.60 13.40
C VAL A 101 -0.82 4.95 13.18
N TRP A 102 -2.13 4.98 12.95
CA TRP A 102 -2.82 6.20 12.52
C TRP A 102 -3.86 6.72 13.50
N LEU A 103 -4.31 5.89 14.46
CA LEU A 103 -5.44 6.27 15.32
C LEU A 103 -5.18 7.54 16.14
N ASN A 104 -3.97 7.68 16.67
CA ASN A 104 -3.58 8.82 17.49
C ASN A 104 -2.72 9.84 16.74
N SER A 105 -2.75 9.80 15.41
CA SER A 105 -1.97 10.68 14.55
C SER A 105 -2.89 11.52 13.69
N ALA A 106 -2.44 12.73 13.33
CA ALA A 106 -3.12 13.56 12.34
C ALA A 106 -2.78 13.13 10.90
N GLN A 107 -1.86 12.20 10.73
CA GLN A 107 -1.41 11.76 9.43
C GLN A 107 -2.45 10.85 8.79
N ARG A 108 -2.95 11.23 7.61
CA ARG A 108 -4.02 10.52 6.92
C ARG A 108 -3.81 10.47 5.41
N LEU A 109 -2.58 10.68 4.95
CA LEU A 109 -2.27 10.73 3.53
C LEU A 109 -1.13 9.76 3.21
N ILE A 110 -1.36 8.87 2.26
CA ILE A 110 -0.30 8.06 1.67
C ILE A 110 0.28 8.85 0.51
N ASP A 111 1.57 9.14 0.58
CA ASP A 111 2.26 9.94 -0.43
C ASP A 111 3.68 9.43 -0.63
N VAL A 112 4.32 9.87 -1.70
CA VAL A 112 5.71 9.54 -1.95
C VAL A 112 6.57 10.10 -0.83
N ASP A 113 7.46 9.27 -0.31
CA ASP A 113 8.36 9.66 0.77
C ASP A 113 9.39 10.67 0.22
N PRO A 114 9.41 11.90 0.74
CA PRO A 114 10.33 12.93 0.22
C PRO A 114 11.81 12.62 0.49
N SER A 115 12.10 11.76 1.47
CA SER A 115 13.48 11.42 1.81
C SER A 115 14.08 10.42 0.82
N THR A 116 13.27 9.57 0.20
CA THR A 116 13.73 8.56 -0.75
C THR A 116 13.35 8.87 -2.20
N GLY A 117 12.27 9.62 -2.39
CA GLY A 117 11.74 9.94 -3.72
C GLY A 117 11.02 8.78 -4.41
N SER A 118 11.04 7.59 -3.84
CA SER A 118 10.45 6.40 -4.46
C SER A 118 9.63 5.53 -3.52
N GLY A 119 9.81 5.68 -2.22
CA GLY A 119 9.02 4.96 -1.23
C GLY A 119 7.70 5.67 -0.94
N LEU A 120 6.84 5.03 -0.15
CA LEU A 120 5.55 5.58 0.24
C LEU A 120 5.52 5.74 1.76
N ALA A 121 5.03 6.87 2.21
CA ALA A 121 4.94 7.23 3.62
C ALA A 121 3.53 7.66 3.99
N LEU A 122 3.22 7.59 5.28
CA LEU A 122 1.99 8.16 5.84
C LEU A 122 2.31 9.57 6.33
N ARG A 123 1.57 10.53 5.81
CA ARG A 123 1.81 11.96 6.09
C ARG A 123 0.58 12.65 6.64
#